data_18f89224522aa2738aa1147639ee8179
#
_entry.id   18f89224522aa2738aa1147639ee8179
#
_cell.length_a   1.000
_cell.length_b   1.000
_cell.length_c   1.000
_cell.angle_alpha   90.00
_cell.angle_beta   90.00
_cell.angle_gamma   90.00
#
_symmetry.space_group_name_H-M   'P 1'
#
loop_
_entity.id
_entity.type
_entity.pdbx_description
1 polymer ?
#
loop_
_entity_poly.entity_id
_entity_poly.type
_entity_poly.pdbx_seq_one_letter_code
_entity_poly.pdbx_strand_id
1 'polypeptide(L)'
;MDIEFMKSRAKRYHYLSTLFRDEIPLELISAMQTDEFLNGFNESVKGCGFIDLISGAEVMSSFLKSGTADKLYRELRYDYADLFLNAGANPVFPYESAQVSKEPVVMQKPVFELREFFRKAGVSKSPDYKDLEEHIAVQLEFLRYLLEHGKADLYKDFFKNKYMGWVPSFCDQLAVSAQTDFYQGLAHFTRGAKPW
;
A
#
# COMPACT_ATOMS: atom_id res chain seq x y z
N MET A 1 -11.90 2.45 -20.76
CA MET A 1 -10.77 1.92 -19.94
C MET A 1 -10.86 0.40 -20.05
N ASP A 2 -9.78 -0.26 -20.41
CA ASP A 2 -9.74 -1.71 -20.63
C ASP A 2 -10.07 -2.46 -19.32
N ILE A 3 -10.97 -3.46 -19.40
CA ILE A 3 -11.45 -4.25 -18.25
C ILE A 3 -10.31 -5.07 -17.63
N GLU A 4 -9.41 -5.64 -18.42
CA GLU A 4 -8.24 -6.38 -17.95
C GLU A 4 -7.29 -5.48 -17.16
N PHE A 5 -7.06 -4.27 -17.66
CA PHE A 5 -6.24 -3.27 -17.02
C PHE A 5 -6.82 -2.81 -15.67
N MET A 6 -8.15 -2.66 -15.57
CA MET A 6 -8.82 -2.35 -14.30
C MET A 6 -8.68 -3.50 -13.29
N LYS A 7 -8.86 -4.74 -13.73
CA LYS A 7 -8.71 -5.93 -12.88
C LYS A 7 -7.29 -6.08 -12.34
N SER A 8 -6.27 -5.90 -13.19
CA SER A 8 -4.87 -5.96 -12.77
C SER A 8 -4.56 -4.90 -11.70
N ARG A 9 -5.08 -3.70 -11.87
CA ARG A 9 -4.90 -2.60 -10.91
C ARG A 9 -5.63 -2.85 -9.60
N ALA A 10 -6.86 -3.36 -9.65
CA ALA A 10 -7.62 -3.72 -8.46
C ALA A 10 -6.89 -4.78 -7.62
N LYS A 11 -6.32 -5.81 -8.27
CA LYS A 11 -5.47 -6.81 -7.60
C LYS A 11 -4.24 -6.16 -6.93
N ARG A 12 -3.60 -5.21 -7.59
CA ARG A 12 -2.45 -4.48 -7.05
C ARG A 12 -2.80 -3.69 -5.80
N TYR A 13 -3.93 -2.97 -5.79
CA TYR A 13 -4.37 -2.25 -4.60
C TYR A 13 -4.71 -3.19 -3.45
N HIS A 14 -5.32 -4.33 -3.73
CA HIS A 14 -5.56 -5.35 -2.72
C HIS A 14 -4.26 -5.90 -2.12
N TYR A 15 -3.29 -6.24 -2.98
CA TYR A 15 -1.97 -6.69 -2.54
C TYR A 15 -1.28 -5.65 -1.65
N LEU A 16 -1.24 -4.39 -2.08
CA LEU A 16 -0.68 -3.31 -1.27
C LEU A 16 -1.42 -3.13 0.06
N SER A 17 -2.75 -3.17 0.05
CA SER A 17 -3.55 -3.10 1.28
C SER A 17 -3.17 -4.20 2.26
N THR A 18 -2.99 -5.42 1.79
CA THR A 18 -2.60 -6.57 2.61
C THR A 18 -1.23 -6.35 3.26
N LEU A 19 -0.25 -5.79 2.53
CA LEU A 19 1.10 -5.57 3.03
C LEU A 19 1.22 -4.42 4.05
N PHE A 20 0.29 -3.46 4.03
CA PHE A 20 0.29 -2.35 4.99
C PHE A 20 -0.59 -2.60 6.22
N ARG A 21 -1.49 -3.58 6.16
CA ARG A 21 -2.52 -3.77 7.20
C ARG A 21 -1.97 -4.28 8.51
N ASP A 22 -1.17 -5.34 8.43
CA ASP A 22 -0.64 -6.06 9.58
C ASP A 22 0.78 -6.54 9.30
N GLU A 23 1.47 -7.05 10.33
CA GLU A 23 2.72 -7.81 10.13
C GLU A 23 2.51 -8.90 9.08
N ILE A 24 3.44 -9.03 8.14
CA ILE A 24 3.34 -10.02 7.06
C ILE A 24 3.54 -11.43 7.67
N PRO A 25 2.54 -12.31 7.62
CA PRO A 25 2.66 -13.63 8.25
C PRO A 25 3.64 -14.54 7.47
N LEU A 26 4.24 -15.48 8.19
CA LEU A 26 5.25 -16.41 7.64
C LEU A 26 4.71 -17.19 6.42
N GLU A 27 3.45 -17.57 6.47
CA GLU A 27 2.80 -18.30 5.37
C GLU A 27 2.72 -17.47 4.10
N LEU A 28 2.46 -16.15 4.24
CA LEU A 28 2.42 -15.25 3.10
C LEU A 28 3.83 -15.03 2.53
N ILE A 29 4.85 -14.90 3.38
CA ILE A 29 6.24 -14.80 2.93
C ILE A 29 6.63 -16.06 2.15
N SER A 30 6.32 -17.25 2.68
CA SER A 30 6.58 -18.53 2.01
C SER A 30 5.89 -18.61 0.65
N ALA A 31 4.64 -18.15 0.56
CA ALA A 31 3.90 -18.11 -0.70
C ALA A 31 4.53 -17.13 -1.71
N MET A 32 5.00 -15.96 -1.23
CA MET A 32 5.68 -14.96 -2.08
C MET A 32 7.08 -15.41 -2.57
N GLN A 33 7.70 -16.40 -1.93
CA GLN A 33 8.98 -16.95 -2.37
C GLN A 33 8.87 -17.98 -3.50
N THR A 34 7.67 -18.42 -3.87
CA THR A 34 7.50 -19.36 -4.97
C THR A 34 7.85 -18.74 -6.32
N ASP A 35 8.43 -19.53 -7.22
CA ASP A 35 8.76 -19.08 -8.58
C ASP A 35 7.53 -18.59 -9.33
N GLU A 36 6.38 -19.24 -9.11
CA GLU A 36 5.11 -18.82 -9.70
C GLU A 36 4.74 -17.40 -9.28
N PHE A 37 4.80 -17.10 -7.97
CA PHE A 37 4.51 -15.76 -7.47
C PHE A 37 5.51 -14.73 -8.00
N LEU A 38 6.82 -15.00 -7.86
CA LEU A 38 7.88 -14.06 -8.24
C LEU A 38 7.86 -13.72 -9.73
N ASN A 39 7.65 -14.74 -10.58
CA ASN A 39 7.54 -14.53 -12.02
C ASN A 39 6.26 -13.74 -12.36
N GLY A 40 5.11 -14.14 -11.80
CA GLY A 40 3.84 -13.44 -12.02
C GLY A 40 3.86 -12.00 -11.52
N PHE A 41 4.50 -11.75 -10.38
CA PHE A 41 4.65 -10.41 -9.79
C PHE A 41 5.46 -9.49 -10.69
N ASN A 42 6.66 -9.93 -11.13
CA ASN A 42 7.51 -9.14 -12.03
C ASN A 42 6.86 -8.94 -13.42
N GLU A 43 6.23 -9.97 -13.98
CA GLU A 43 5.50 -9.82 -15.26
C GLU A 43 4.32 -8.84 -15.14
N SER A 44 3.64 -8.75 -14.00
CA SER A 44 2.50 -7.85 -13.77
C SER A 44 2.85 -6.36 -13.88
N VAL A 45 4.13 -6.00 -13.79
CA VAL A 45 4.63 -4.61 -13.89
C VAL A 45 5.42 -4.35 -15.16
N LYS A 46 5.73 -5.39 -15.93
CA LYS A 46 6.53 -5.30 -17.15
C LYS A 46 5.82 -4.45 -18.20
N GLY A 47 6.55 -3.50 -18.77
CA GLY A 47 6.01 -2.64 -19.81
C GLY A 47 4.98 -1.60 -19.35
N CYS A 48 4.69 -1.47 -18.06
CA CYS A 48 3.72 -0.49 -17.55
C CYS A 48 4.18 0.99 -17.67
N GLY A 49 5.47 1.24 -17.94
CA GLY A 49 6.03 2.59 -18.07
C GLY A 49 6.27 3.34 -16.76
N PHE A 50 5.92 2.75 -15.60
CA PHE A 50 6.13 3.37 -14.28
C PHE A 50 7.40 2.85 -13.64
N ILE A 51 8.49 3.64 -13.70
CA ILE A 51 9.82 3.24 -13.20
C ILE A 51 9.77 2.85 -11.72
N ASP A 52 9.13 3.65 -10.88
CA ASP A 52 9.01 3.35 -9.44
C ASP A 52 8.33 2.00 -9.18
N LEU A 53 7.28 1.67 -9.96
CA LEU A 53 6.55 0.40 -9.82
C LEU A 53 7.44 -0.79 -10.19
N ILE A 54 8.20 -0.68 -11.28
CA ILE A 54 9.11 -1.73 -11.75
C ILE A 54 10.23 -1.92 -10.74
N SER A 55 10.92 -0.83 -10.38
CA SER A 55 12.03 -0.87 -9.42
C SER A 55 11.58 -1.41 -8.06
N GLY A 56 10.42 -0.98 -7.56
CA GLY A 56 9.88 -1.51 -6.31
C GLY A 56 9.63 -3.02 -6.37
N ALA A 57 9.06 -3.53 -7.47
CA ALA A 57 8.86 -4.97 -7.65
C ALA A 57 10.17 -5.76 -7.70
N GLU A 58 11.18 -5.24 -8.38
CA GLU A 58 12.51 -5.86 -8.49
C GLU A 58 13.20 -5.93 -7.12
N VAL A 59 13.19 -4.83 -6.36
CA VAL A 59 13.79 -4.77 -5.01
C VAL A 59 13.09 -5.74 -4.06
N MET A 60 11.76 -5.74 -4.03
CA MET A 60 10.98 -6.69 -3.20
C MET A 60 11.27 -8.14 -3.59
N SER A 61 11.30 -8.45 -4.89
CA SER A 61 11.60 -9.80 -5.39
C SER A 61 13.01 -10.25 -5.03
N SER A 62 13.99 -9.35 -5.08
CA SER A 62 15.37 -9.62 -4.68
C SER A 62 15.48 -9.94 -3.20
N PHE A 63 14.81 -9.15 -2.36
CA PHE A 63 14.74 -9.40 -0.92
C PHE A 63 14.10 -10.77 -0.63
N LEU A 64 12.98 -11.11 -1.25
CA LEU A 64 12.30 -12.39 -1.06
C LEU A 64 13.18 -13.59 -1.43
N LYS A 65 14.16 -13.44 -2.31
CA LYS A 65 15.16 -14.48 -2.69
C LYS A 65 16.39 -14.51 -1.78
N SER A 66 16.57 -13.55 -0.87
CA SER A 66 17.81 -13.37 -0.11
C SER A 66 17.96 -14.29 1.11
N GLY A 67 16.93 -15.05 1.47
CA GLY A 67 16.96 -15.90 2.66
C GLY A 67 15.79 -16.86 2.77
N THR A 68 15.78 -17.62 3.84
CA THR A 68 14.64 -18.50 4.18
C THR A 68 13.45 -17.68 4.69
N ALA A 69 12.24 -18.21 4.55
CA ALA A 69 11.02 -17.53 5.01
C ALA A 69 11.10 -17.16 6.50
N ASP A 70 11.63 -18.03 7.36
CA ASP A 70 11.79 -17.76 8.80
C ASP A 70 12.76 -16.61 9.09
N LYS A 71 13.85 -16.50 8.33
CA LYS A 71 14.79 -15.38 8.46
C LYS A 71 14.11 -14.08 8.06
N LEU A 72 13.51 -14.05 6.87
CA LEU A 72 12.85 -12.87 6.33
C LEU A 72 11.65 -12.43 7.19
N TYR A 73 10.90 -13.39 7.73
CA TYR A 73 9.81 -13.12 8.67
C TYR A 73 10.28 -12.31 9.88
N ARG A 74 11.39 -12.72 10.50
CA ARG A 74 11.95 -11.98 11.64
C ARG A 74 12.39 -10.57 11.25
N GLU A 75 13.10 -10.42 10.12
CA GLU A 75 13.56 -9.12 9.64
C GLU A 75 12.38 -8.18 9.34
N LEU A 76 11.38 -8.67 8.62
CA LEU A 76 10.19 -7.89 8.25
C LEU A 76 9.35 -7.50 9.48
N ARG A 77 9.23 -8.40 10.45
CA ARG A 77 8.48 -8.13 11.68
C ARG A 77 9.14 -7.03 12.52
N TYR A 78 10.46 -7.04 12.65
CA TYR A 78 11.16 -5.98 13.37
C TYR A 78 11.02 -4.64 12.65
N ASP A 79 11.23 -4.63 11.34
CA ASP A 79 11.12 -3.40 10.54
C ASP A 79 9.68 -2.86 10.54
N TYR A 80 8.66 -3.74 10.47
CA TYR A 80 7.25 -3.34 10.59
C TYR A 80 6.96 -2.66 11.93
N ALA A 81 7.46 -3.22 13.02
CA ALA A 81 7.27 -2.65 14.36
C ALA A 81 7.96 -1.28 14.48
N ASP A 82 9.18 -1.15 13.97
CA ASP A 82 9.92 0.11 13.96
C ASP A 82 9.24 1.18 13.11
N LEU A 83 8.72 0.81 11.93
CA LEU A 83 8.09 1.71 10.98
C LEU A 83 6.68 2.13 11.41
N PHE A 84 5.83 1.17 11.77
CA PHE A 84 4.38 1.41 11.87
C PHE A 84 3.81 1.33 13.30
N LEU A 85 4.52 0.66 14.24
CA LEU A 85 4.07 0.50 15.62
C LEU A 85 4.78 1.42 16.62
N ASN A 86 5.50 2.44 16.12
CA ASN A 86 6.21 3.41 16.94
C ASN A 86 7.28 2.78 17.87
N ALA A 87 7.90 1.67 17.44
CA ALA A 87 8.96 1.01 18.19
C ALA A 87 10.35 1.56 17.83
N GLY A 88 10.51 2.11 16.63
CA GLY A 88 11.77 2.66 16.10
C GLY A 88 11.98 4.14 16.38
N ALA A 89 13.16 4.63 15.97
CA ALA A 89 13.55 6.04 16.14
C ALA A 89 12.82 6.98 15.16
N ASN A 90 12.42 6.49 13.99
CA ASN A 90 11.82 7.28 12.91
C ASN A 90 10.55 6.58 12.38
N PRO A 91 9.47 6.51 13.18
CA PRO A 91 8.24 5.84 12.75
C PRO A 91 7.58 6.61 11.60
N VAL A 92 6.94 5.86 10.72
CA VAL A 92 6.21 6.37 9.55
C VAL A 92 4.75 5.99 9.69
N PHE A 93 3.93 6.90 10.18
CA PHE A 93 2.53 6.62 10.46
C PHE A 93 1.72 6.46 9.16
N PRO A 94 1.05 5.32 8.93
CA PRO A 94 0.32 5.04 7.70
C PRO A 94 -1.10 5.66 7.69
N TYR A 95 -1.24 6.85 8.28
CA TYR A 95 -2.50 7.58 8.45
C TYR A 95 -2.42 8.95 7.80
N GLU A 96 -3.42 9.30 6.99
CA GLU A 96 -3.43 10.56 6.23
C GLU A 96 -3.29 11.78 7.15
N SER A 97 -4.09 11.88 8.22
CA SER A 97 -4.01 13.02 9.14
C SER A 97 -2.60 13.21 9.72
N ALA A 98 -1.90 12.13 10.05
CA ALA A 98 -0.54 12.18 10.56
C ALA A 98 0.48 12.67 9.51
N GLN A 99 0.19 12.48 8.23
CA GLN A 99 1.07 12.88 7.13
C GLN A 99 0.84 14.35 6.69
N VAL A 100 -0.39 14.86 6.80
CA VAL A 100 -0.72 16.23 6.34
C VAL A 100 -0.73 17.26 7.46
N SER A 101 -0.75 16.83 8.72
CA SER A 101 -0.70 17.71 9.89
C SER A 101 0.74 18.02 10.30
N LYS A 102 0.94 19.13 11.00
CA LYS A 102 2.24 19.46 11.60
C LYS A 102 2.58 18.56 12.80
N GLU A 103 1.58 17.94 13.40
CA GLU A 103 1.70 17.00 14.52
C GLU A 103 1.15 15.65 14.08
N PRO A 104 1.72 14.51 14.55
CA PRO A 104 1.29 13.16 14.16
C PRO A 104 -0.03 12.77 14.87
N VAL A 105 -1.09 13.51 14.58
CA VAL A 105 -2.44 13.34 15.16
C VAL A 105 -3.34 12.70 14.12
N VAL A 106 -4.10 11.69 14.52
CA VAL A 106 -5.09 11.01 13.68
C VAL A 106 -6.49 11.61 13.85
N MET A 107 -7.44 11.22 13.01
CA MET A 107 -8.86 11.61 13.05
C MET A 107 -9.11 13.12 12.90
N GLN A 108 -8.32 13.77 12.05
CA GLN A 108 -8.49 15.18 11.74
C GLN A 108 -9.43 15.38 10.53
N LYS A 109 -9.43 16.58 9.95
CA LYS A 109 -10.24 16.93 8.75
C LYS A 109 -10.22 15.87 7.64
N PRO A 110 -9.08 15.20 7.32
CA PRO A 110 -9.02 14.14 6.30
C PRO A 110 -10.06 13.03 6.47
N VAL A 111 -10.37 12.61 7.69
CA VAL A 111 -11.36 11.56 7.96
C VAL A 111 -12.77 11.97 7.50
N PHE A 112 -13.18 13.20 7.75
CA PHE A 112 -14.50 13.68 7.33
C PHE A 112 -14.64 13.74 5.81
N GLU A 113 -13.57 14.18 5.12
CA GLU A 113 -13.52 14.19 3.66
C GLU A 113 -13.59 12.76 3.10
N LEU A 114 -12.89 11.82 3.72
CA LEU A 114 -12.88 10.40 3.32
C LEU A 114 -14.28 9.77 3.50
N ARG A 115 -14.96 10.05 4.61
CA ARG A 115 -16.34 9.58 4.85
C ARG A 115 -17.31 10.11 3.79
N GLU A 116 -17.10 11.33 3.27
CA GLU A 116 -17.88 11.84 2.15
C GLU A 116 -17.67 11.03 0.87
N PHE A 117 -16.42 10.61 0.58
CA PHE A 117 -16.14 9.70 -0.54
C PHE A 117 -16.84 8.35 -0.35
N PHE A 118 -16.78 7.77 0.84
CA PHE A 118 -17.47 6.51 1.15
C PHE A 118 -18.99 6.66 0.97
N ARG A 119 -19.59 7.74 1.46
CA ARG A 119 -21.00 8.03 1.29
C ARG A 119 -21.40 8.16 -0.19
N LYS A 120 -20.61 8.88 -1.00
CA LYS A 120 -20.82 8.98 -2.46
C LYS A 120 -20.73 7.61 -3.15
N ALA A 121 -19.89 6.74 -2.65
CA ALA A 121 -19.76 5.36 -3.15
C ALA A 121 -20.88 4.43 -2.65
N GLY A 122 -21.66 4.82 -1.66
CA GLY A 122 -22.69 3.99 -1.03
C GLY A 122 -22.12 2.90 -0.13
N VAL A 123 -20.96 3.16 0.51
CA VAL A 123 -20.27 2.20 1.39
C VAL A 123 -19.87 2.85 2.70
N SER A 124 -19.53 2.00 3.66
CA SER A 124 -18.86 2.36 4.91
C SER A 124 -17.74 1.36 5.18
N LYS A 125 -16.78 1.73 6.01
CA LYS A 125 -15.76 0.78 6.49
C LYS A 125 -16.43 -0.35 7.27
N SER A 126 -16.00 -1.61 7.01
CA SER A 126 -16.50 -2.75 7.80
C SER A 126 -16.15 -2.57 9.27
N PRO A 127 -17.08 -2.91 10.21
CA PRO A 127 -16.78 -2.93 11.64
C PRO A 127 -15.64 -3.88 12.01
N ASP A 128 -15.45 -4.96 11.25
CA ASP A 128 -14.39 -5.94 11.47
C ASP A 128 -12.99 -5.43 11.12
N TYR A 129 -12.93 -4.30 10.43
CA TYR A 129 -11.67 -3.66 10.09
C TYR A 129 -11.25 -2.73 11.23
N LYS A 130 -10.17 -3.08 11.94
CA LYS A 130 -9.74 -2.40 13.18
C LYS A 130 -9.15 -1.01 12.94
N ASP A 131 -8.46 -0.82 11.80
CA ASP A 131 -7.82 0.46 11.48
C ASP A 131 -8.83 1.59 11.26
N LEU A 132 -8.34 2.81 11.46
CA LEU A 132 -9.10 4.02 11.13
C LEU A 132 -9.33 4.12 9.62
N GLU A 133 -10.40 4.81 9.22
CA GLU A 133 -10.74 4.98 7.80
C GLU A 133 -9.59 5.58 6.98
N GLU A 134 -8.80 6.45 7.60
CA GLU A 134 -7.69 7.17 6.97
C GLU A 134 -6.37 6.36 6.85
N HIS A 135 -6.35 5.12 7.34
CA HIS A 135 -5.22 4.22 7.15
C HIS A 135 -5.01 3.92 5.66
N ILE A 136 -3.74 3.86 5.21
CA ILE A 136 -3.43 3.62 3.78
C ILE A 136 -4.07 2.34 3.26
N ALA A 137 -4.10 1.26 4.04
CA ALA A 137 -4.70 0.00 3.63
C ALA A 137 -6.21 0.12 3.37
N VAL A 138 -6.94 0.93 4.15
CA VAL A 138 -8.37 1.21 3.92
C VAL A 138 -8.56 2.01 2.64
N GLN A 139 -7.73 3.02 2.40
CA GLN A 139 -7.81 3.83 1.18
C GLN A 139 -7.48 3.01 -0.08
N LEU A 140 -6.52 2.08 0.00
CA LEU A 140 -6.19 1.16 -1.09
C LEU A 140 -7.35 0.18 -1.39
N GLU A 141 -8.01 -0.37 -0.36
CA GLU A 141 -9.21 -1.20 -0.54
C GLU A 141 -10.37 -0.39 -1.14
N PHE A 142 -10.50 0.88 -0.76
CA PHE A 142 -11.50 1.75 -1.37
C PHE A 142 -11.22 2.01 -2.85
N LEU A 143 -9.96 2.25 -3.24
CA LEU A 143 -9.57 2.36 -4.65
C LEU A 143 -9.89 1.06 -5.42
N ARG A 144 -9.60 -0.11 -4.84
CA ARG A 144 -9.98 -1.40 -5.39
C ARG A 144 -11.49 -1.49 -5.61
N TYR A 145 -12.26 -1.20 -4.56
CA TYR A 145 -13.73 -1.23 -4.61
C TYR A 145 -14.28 -0.36 -5.75
N LEU A 146 -13.78 0.86 -5.89
CA LEU A 146 -14.25 1.78 -6.92
C LEU A 146 -14.00 1.25 -8.33
N LEU A 147 -12.87 0.58 -8.57
CA LEU A 147 -12.56 -0.06 -9.85
C LEU A 147 -13.46 -1.27 -10.13
N GLU A 148 -13.62 -2.16 -9.14
CA GLU A 148 -14.42 -3.39 -9.27
C GLU A 148 -15.91 -3.11 -9.50
N HIS A 149 -16.41 -1.97 -8.97
CA HIS A 149 -17.83 -1.56 -9.11
C HIS A 149 -18.06 -0.51 -10.21
N GLY A 150 -17.08 -0.29 -11.08
CA GLY A 150 -17.23 0.60 -12.24
C GLY A 150 -17.42 2.07 -11.91
N LYS A 151 -17.03 2.54 -10.71
CA LYS A 151 -17.18 3.91 -10.23
C LYS A 151 -16.01 4.80 -10.72
N ALA A 152 -15.80 4.84 -12.04
CA ALA A 152 -14.60 5.41 -12.66
C ALA A 152 -14.34 6.89 -12.34
N ASP A 153 -15.39 7.72 -12.31
CA ASP A 153 -15.23 9.15 -12.04
C ASP A 153 -14.90 9.41 -10.57
N LEU A 154 -15.55 8.66 -9.66
CA LEU A 154 -15.26 8.75 -8.22
C LEU A 154 -13.85 8.22 -7.91
N TYR A 155 -13.40 7.18 -8.63
CA TYR A 155 -12.05 6.66 -8.55
C TYR A 155 -11.01 7.72 -8.95
N LYS A 156 -11.22 8.43 -10.09
CA LYS A 156 -10.33 9.50 -10.54
C LYS A 156 -10.27 10.66 -9.55
N ASP A 157 -11.44 11.08 -9.06
CA ASP A 157 -11.55 12.17 -8.09
C ASP A 157 -10.83 11.80 -6.78
N PHE A 158 -11.13 10.62 -6.21
CA PHE A 158 -10.49 10.15 -5.00
C PHE A 158 -8.98 10.00 -5.16
N PHE A 159 -8.54 9.34 -6.23
CA PHE A 159 -7.12 9.14 -6.47
C PHE A 159 -6.36 10.46 -6.58
N LYS A 160 -6.85 11.40 -7.40
CA LYS A 160 -6.16 12.67 -7.67
C LYS A 160 -6.20 13.63 -6.48
N ASN A 161 -7.37 13.79 -5.87
CA ASN A 161 -7.62 14.88 -4.92
C ASN A 161 -7.49 14.44 -3.45
N LYS A 162 -7.43 13.13 -3.19
CA LYS A 162 -7.31 12.59 -1.84
C LYS A 162 -6.03 11.74 -1.69
N TYR A 163 -5.94 10.60 -2.36
CA TYR A 163 -4.85 9.66 -2.24
C TYR A 163 -3.48 10.28 -2.60
N MET A 164 -3.39 10.98 -3.72
CA MET A 164 -2.14 11.62 -4.17
C MET A 164 -1.74 12.84 -3.32
N GLY A 165 -2.61 13.35 -2.48
CA GLY A 165 -2.31 14.49 -1.61
C GLY A 165 -1.32 14.17 -0.48
N TRP A 166 -1.15 12.89 -0.12
CA TRP A 166 -0.30 12.51 1.00
C TRP A 166 0.58 11.27 0.75
N VAL A 167 0.11 10.31 -0.05
CA VAL A 167 0.82 9.03 -0.27
C VAL A 167 2.21 9.19 -0.85
N PRO A 168 2.52 10.11 -1.78
CA PRO A 168 3.89 10.31 -2.23
C PRO A 168 4.86 10.68 -1.10
N SER A 169 4.47 11.59 -0.20
CA SER A 169 5.28 11.98 0.95
C SER A 169 5.45 10.83 1.95
N PHE A 170 4.38 10.07 2.19
CA PHE A 170 4.45 8.85 2.99
C PHE A 170 5.45 7.85 2.41
N CYS A 171 5.41 7.60 1.09
CA CYS A 171 6.35 6.69 0.43
C CYS A 171 7.80 7.19 0.52
N ASP A 172 8.03 8.50 0.39
CA ASP A 172 9.38 9.08 0.54
C ASP A 172 9.93 8.86 1.95
N GLN A 173 9.11 9.07 2.99
CA GLN A 173 9.49 8.80 4.37
C GLN A 173 9.73 7.30 4.61
N LEU A 174 8.86 6.44 4.09
CA LEU A 174 8.97 4.99 4.21
C LEU A 174 10.27 4.48 3.58
N ALA A 175 10.61 4.94 2.38
CA ALA A 175 11.83 4.55 1.70
C ALA A 175 13.11 4.92 2.46
N VAL A 176 13.08 6.05 3.19
CA VAL A 176 14.24 6.52 3.99
C VAL A 176 14.33 5.81 5.35
N SER A 177 13.17 5.51 5.98
CA SER A 177 13.12 4.96 7.34
C SER A 177 13.23 3.44 7.38
N ALA A 178 12.85 2.74 6.30
CA ALA A 178 12.87 1.29 6.22
C ALA A 178 14.30 0.72 6.30
N GLN A 179 14.47 -0.31 7.13
CA GLN A 179 15.73 -1.02 7.31
C GLN A 179 15.89 -2.18 6.32
N THR A 180 14.77 -2.76 5.86
CA THR A 180 14.77 -3.84 4.89
C THR A 180 14.53 -3.33 3.47
N ASP A 181 15.19 -3.91 2.50
CA ASP A 181 14.94 -3.65 1.08
C ASP A 181 13.49 -3.93 0.69
N PHE A 182 12.80 -4.82 1.42
CA PHE A 182 11.39 -5.11 1.17
C PHE A 182 10.49 -3.86 1.38
N TYR A 183 10.59 -3.20 2.53
CA TYR A 183 9.77 -2.00 2.79
C TYR A 183 10.25 -0.79 1.99
N GLN A 184 11.54 -0.70 1.64
CA GLN A 184 12.02 0.28 0.67
C GLN A 184 11.39 0.02 -0.71
N GLY A 185 11.41 -1.22 -1.18
CA GLY A 185 10.75 -1.63 -2.42
C GLY A 185 9.24 -1.41 -2.39
N LEU A 186 8.59 -1.70 -1.25
CA LEU A 186 7.16 -1.45 -1.05
C LEU A 186 6.81 0.04 -1.19
N ALA A 187 7.66 0.93 -0.67
CA ALA A 187 7.49 2.38 -0.83
C ALA A 187 7.52 2.78 -2.32
N HIS A 188 8.52 2.33 -3.07
CA HIS A 188 8.62 2.58 -4.52
C HIS A 188 7.44 1.96 -5.28
N PHE A 189 7.09 0.72 -4.98
CA PHE A 189 5.97 0.03 -5.63
C PHE A 189 4.64 0.75 -5.40
N THR A 190 4.40 1.22 -4.16
CA THR A 190 3.20 1.99 -3.81
C THR A 190 3.15 3.33 -4.52
N ARG A 191 4.28 4.06 -4.55
CA ARG A 191 4.41 5.34 -5.27
C ARG A 191 4.18 5.19 -6.76
N GLY A 192 4.61 4.07 -7.34
CA GLY A 192 4.43 3.75 -8.77
C GLY A 192 3.04 3.23 -9.12
N ALA A 193 2.20 2.87 -8.16
CA ALA A 193 0.86 2.30 -8.39
C ALA A 193 -0.17 3.36 -8.86
N LYS A 194 0.21 4.16 -9.86
CA LYS A 194 -0.58 5.26 -10.44
C LYS A 194 -1.55 4.76 -11.51
N PRO A 195 -2.64 5.50 -11.79
CA PRO A 195 -3.64 5.11 -12.78
C PRO A 195 -3.16 5.16 -14.24
N TRP A 196 -2.23 6.02 -14.59
CA TRP A 196 -1.67 6.30 -15.94
C TRP A 196 -0.36 7.07 -15.81
#